data_8d187a9a3b353203f0efe1e03fc6cf2a
#
_entry.id   8d187a9a3b353203f0efe1e03fc6cf2a
#
_cell.length_a   1.000
_cell.length_b   1.000
_cell.length_c   1.000
_cell.angle_alpha   90.00
_cell.angle_beta   90.00
_cell.angle_gamma   90.00
#
_symmetry.space_group_name_H-M   'P 1'
#
loop_
_entity.id
_entity.type
_entity.pdbx_description
1 polymer ?
#
loop_
_entity_poly.entity_id
_entity_poly.type
_entity_poly.pdbx_seq_one_letter_code
_entity_poly.pdbx_strand_id
1 'polypeptide(L)'
;AVAETGRVREIVFGAESGDRSDKAVAVRDALVSAGVDVDLTSAVASELWAKLIYICALSGMMCITRATFPEILSNPGTEQMTWATMREVEAVAEARGIALRPQVVEQTMERFRQVKANGISSMYVDLQRGGPLEVGVLNGAVSRFAKELSVATPINDFIVACLTIAHDRAVKSRG
;
A
#
# COMPACT_ATOMS: atom_id res chain seq x y z
N ALA A 1 -9.12 25.00 11.81
CA ALA A 1 -9.82 24.58 10.59
C ALA A 1 -9.01 23.43 9.96
N VAL A 2 -9.66 22.34 9.60
CA VAL A 2 -9.06 21.24 8.85
C VAL A 2 -9.26 21.57 7.37
N ALA A 3 -8.15 21.66 6.60
CA ALA A 3 -8.22 21.88 5.17
C ALA A 3 -8.07 20.52 4.46
N GLU A 4 -8.99 20.22 3.57
CA GLU A 4 -8.91 19.05 2.70
C GLU A 4 -8.06 19.38 1.47
N THR A 5 -7.06 18.53 1.19
CA THR A 5 -6.14 18.70 0.05
C THR A 5 -6.32 17.64 -1.05
N GLY A 6 -7.20 16.64 -0.84
CA GLY A 6 -7.45 15.54 -1.77
C GLY A 6 -8.79 15.67 -2.52
N ARG A 7 -8.89 15.05 -3.70
CA ARG A 7 -10.12 15.03 -4.52
C ARG A 7 -11.00 13.80 -4.26
N VAL A 8 -10.49 12.75 -3.61
CA VAL A 8 -11.21 11.50 -3.40
C VAL A 8 -11.56 11.39 -1.92
N ARG A 9 -12.86 11.37 -1.63
CA ARG A 9 -13.42 11.20 -0.29
C ARG A 9 -14.08 9.84 -0.16
N GLU A 10 -13.39 8.81 -0.58
CA GLU A 10 -13.92 7.46 -0.52
C GLU A 10 -13.45 6.77 0.76
N ILE A 11 -14.40 6.28 1.53
CA ILE A 11 -14.13 5.41 2.67
C ILE A 11 -14.67 4.02 2.33
N VAL A 12 -13.77 3.04 2.25
CA VAL A 12 -14.15 1.63 2.13
C VAL A 12 -13.98 0.99 3.51
N PHE A 13 -15.04 0.39 4.03
CA PHE A 13 -14.97 -0.31 5.31
C PHE A 13 -15.90 -1.52 5.34
N GLY A 14 -15.68 -2.40 6.30
CA GLY A 14 -16.52 -3.60 6.49
C GLY A 14 -16.10 -4.35 7.74
N ALA A 15 -16.89 -5.33 8.15
CA ALA A 15 -16.52 -6.27 9.18
C ALA A 15 -15.55 -7.32 8.63
N GLU A 16 -14.61 -7.79 9.44
CA GLU A 16 -13.68 -8.86 9.07
C GLU A 16 -14.43 -10.18 8.74
N SER A 17 -15.56 -10.42 9.41
CA SER A 17 -16.49 -11.53 9.12
C SER A 17 -17.21 -11.41 7.78
N GLY A 18 -17.18 -10.25 7.13
CA GLY A 18 -17.97 -9.93 5.94
C GLY A 18 -19.43 -9.56 6.23
N ASP A 19 -19.85 -9.56 7.50
CA ASP A 19 -21.23 -9.29 7.89
C ASP A 19 -21.56 -7.80 7.77
N ARG A 20 -22.76 -7.52 7.28
CA ARG A 20 -23.34 -6.17 7.26
C ARG A 20 -24.25 -6.00 8.48
N SER A 21 -23.65 -5.75 9.65
CA SER A 21 -24.41 -5.49 10.86
C SER A 21 -25.19 -4.17 10.76
N ASP A 22 -26.28 -4.05 11.52
CA ASP A 22 -27.08 -2.81 11.60
C ASP A 22 -26.23 -1.60 12.00
N LYS A 23 -25.20 -1.83 12.85
CA LYS A 23 -24.22 -0.79 13.23
C LYS A 23 -23.39 -0.33 12.04
N ALA A 24 -22.91 -1.24 11.22
CA ALA A 24 -22.13 -0.91 10.02
C ALA A 24 -22.97 -0.14 9.01
N VAL A 25 -24.23 -0.54 8.83
CA VAL A 25 -25.20 0.17 7.98
C VAL A 25 -25.46 1.58 8.53
N ALA A 26 -25.71 1.74 9.83
CA ALA A 26 -25.92 3.05 10.43
C ALA A 26 -24.71 3.98 10.29
N VAL A 27 -23.49 3.47 10.44
CA VAL A 27 -22.26 4.24 10.20
C VAL A 27 -22.15 4.69 8.75
N ARG A 28 -22.40 3.78 7.79
CA ARG A 28 -22.43 4.13 6.36
C ARG A 28 -23.43 5.28 6.10
N ASP A 29 -24.66 5.14 6.58
CA ASP A 29 -25.74 6.09 6.33
C ASP A 29 -25.42 7.47 6.93
N ALA A 30 -24.83 7.50 8.12
CA ALA A 30 -24.36 8.74 8.73
C ALA A 30 -23.27 9.43 7.90
N LEU A 31 -22.28 8.68 7.40
CA LEU A 31 -21.20 9.21 6.55
C LEU A 31 -21.75 9.71 5.20
N VAL A 32 -22.63 8.94 4.56
CA VAL A 32 -23.30 9.35 3.31
C VAL A 32 -24.10 10.64 3.52
N SER A 33 -24.84 10.73 4.62
CA SER A 33 -25.60 11.95 4.96
C SER A 33 -24.69 13.16 5.19
N ALA A 34 -23.45 12.94 5.60
CA ALA A 34 -22.42 13.98 5.72
C ALA A 34 -21.69 14.31 4.40
N GLY A 35 -22.10 13.72 3.28
CA GLY A 35 -21.52 13.96 1.96
C GLY A 35 -20.19 13.25 1.71
N VAL A 36 -19.92 12.18 2.47
CA VAL A 36 -18.74 11.32 2.25
C VAL A 36 -19.12 10.19 1.32
N ASP A 37 -18.26 9.90 0.32
CA ASP A 37 -18.41 8.72 -0.52
C ASP A 37 -17.97 7.48 0.26
N VAL A 38 -18.87 6.50 0.38
CA VAL A 38 -18.67 5.36 1.30
C VAL A 38 -19.11 4.06 0.65
N ASP A 39 -18.20 3.09 0.64
CA ASP A 39 -18.51 1.70 0.31
C ASP A 39 -18.46 0.82 1.58
N LEU A 40 -19.60 0.19 1.91
CA LEU A 40 -19.67 -0.84 2.92
C LEU A 40 -19.49 -2.21 2.26
N THR A 41 -18.25 -2.68 2.26
CA THR A 41 -17.88 -3.94 1.59
C THR A 41 -18.01 -5.15 2.53
N SER A 42 -18.36 -6.30 1.96
CA SER A 42 -18.23 -7.60 2.62
C SER A 42 -16.85 -8.25 2.41
N ALA A 43 -15.99 -7.64 1.60
CA ALA A 43 -14.67 -8.15 1.21
C ALA A 43 -13.53 -7.25 1.72
N VAL A 44 -13.64 -6.74 2.96
CA VAL A 44 -12.69 -5.78 3.52
C VAL A 44 -11.23 -6.28 3.48
N ALA A 45 -11.00 -7.58 3.71
CA ALA A 45 -9.67 -8.17 3.61
C ALA A 45 -9.10 -8.04 2.19
N SER A 46 -9.91 -8.31 1.16
CA SER A 46 -9.51 -8.14 -0.25
C SER A 46 -9.11 -6.68 -0.56
N GLU A 47 -9.89 -5.71 -0.09
CA GLU A 47 -9.62 -4.28 -0.31
C GLU A 47 -8.35 -3.83 0.42
N LEU A 48 -8.12 -4.30 1.66
CA LEU A 48 -6.90 -4.01 2.42
C LEU A 48 -5.66 -4.57 1.73
N TRP A 49 -5.72 -5.80 1.21
CA TRP A 49 -4.61 -6.40 0.49
C TRP A 49 -4.38 -5.76 -0.88
N ALA A 50 -5.45 -5.37 -1.60
CA ALA A 50 -5.31 -4.59 -2.84
C ALA A 50 -4.62 -3.24 -2.58
N LYS A 51 -4.95 -2.57 -1.46
CA LYS A 51 -4.25 -1.36 -1.02
C LYS A 51 -2.79 -1.66 -0.64
N LEU A 52 -2.51 -2.79 0.00
CA LEU A 52 -1.15 -3.19 0.37
C LEU A 52 -0.29 -3.44 -0.89
N ILE A 53 -0.83 -4.09 -1.92
CA ILE A 53 -0.19 -4.25 -3.24
C ILE A 53 0.22 -2.88 -3.80
N TYR A 54 -0.71 -1.92 -3.80
CA TYR A 54 -0.46 -0.56 -4.29
C TYR A 54 0.62 0.15 -3.48
N ILE A 55 0.47 0.20 -2.15
CA ILE A 55 1.34 1.04 -1.31
C ILE A 55 2.75 0.47 -1.16
N CYS A 56 2.92 -0.86 -1.11
CA CYS A 56 4.23 -1.49 -1.05
C CYS A 56 5.06 -1.18 -2.29
N ALA A 57 4.45 -1.26 -3.48
CA ALA A 57 5.11 -0.93 -4.73
C ALA A 57 5.41 0.58 -4.84
N LEU A 58 4.40 1.45 -4.62
CA LEU A 58 4.58 2.89 -4.72
C LEU A 58 5.66 3.39 -3.76
N SER A 59 5.48 3.11 -2.48
CA SER A 59 6.36 3.65 -1.44
C SER A 59 7.73 3.00 -1.45
N GLY A 60 7.80 1.68 -1.62
CA GLY A 60 9.04 0.93 -1.68
C GLY A 60 9.91 1.39 -2.83
N MET A 61 9.37 1.37 -4.04
CA MET A 61 10.12 1.75 -5.26
C MET A 61 10.56 3.21 -5.24
N MET A 62 9.70 4.15 -4.85
CA MET A 62 10.09 5.57 -4.73
C MET A 62 11.21 5.76 -3.71
N CYS A 63 11.16 5.06 -2.57
CA CYS A 63 12.17 5.20 -1.51
C CYS A 63 13.54 4.63 -1.91
N ILE A 64 13.59 3.47 -2.61
CA ILE A 64 14.88 2.88 -3.00
C ILE A 64 15.50 3.57 -4.22
N THR A 65 14.69 4.03 -5.17
CA THR A 65 15.17 4.67 -6.40
C THR A 65 15.42 6.18 -6.24
N ARG A 66 14.79 6.82 -5.27
CA ARG A 66 14.77 8.29 -5.09
C ARG A 66 14.18 9.03 -6.30
N ALA A 67 13.33 8.35 -7.08
CA ALA A 67 12.74 8.84 -8.32
C ALA A 67 11.22 9.05 -8.19
N THR A 68 10.66 9.84 -9.10
CA THR A 68 9.21 9.94 -9.29
C THR A 68 8.67 8.66 -9.91
N PHE A 69 7.37 8.38 -9.73
CA PHE A 69 6.81 7.14 -10.25
C PHE A 69 6.83 7.05 -11.79
N PRO A 70 6.59 8.14 -12.56
CA PRO A 70 6.82 8.13 -14.01
C PRO A 70 8.25 7.77 -14.43
N GLU A 71 9.27 8.25 -13.70
CA GLU A 71 10.68 7.88 -13.96
C GLU A 71 10.92 6.38 -13.68
N ILE A 72 10.36 5.85 -12.60
CA ILE A 72 10.44 4.41 -12.27
C ILE A 72 9.85 3.57 -13.40
N LEU A 73 8.69 3.93 -13.92
CA LEU A 73 8.02 3.19 -14.99
C LEU A 73 8.67 3.40 -16.37
N SER A 74 9.44 4.47 -16.57
CA SER A 74 10.16 4.71 -17.83
C SER A 74 11.42 3.85 -18.00
N ASN A 75 11.91 3.26 -16.91
CA ASN A 75 13.07 2.38 -16.92
C ASN A 75 12.62 0.91 -16.86
N PRO A 76 12.95 0.07 -17.85
CA PRO A 76 12.47 -1.33 -17.91
C PRO A 76 12.83 -2.16 -16.66
N GLY A 77 14.01 -1.93 -16.07
CA GLY A 77 14.45 -2.66 -14.89
C GLY A 77 13.62 -2.33 -13.65
N THR A 78 13.34 -1.04 -13.40
CA THR A 78 12.53 -0.61 -12.25
C THR A 78 11.04 -0.85 -12.48
N GLU A 79 10.55 -0.81 -13.73
CA GLU A 79 9.19 -1.24 -14.06
C GLU A 79 9.03 -2.74 -13.74
N GLN A 80 9.97 -3.59 -14.15
CA GLN A 80 9.95 -5.02 -13.82
C GLN A 80 9.98 -5.27 -12.31
N MET A 81 10.81 -4.54 -11.56
CA MET A 81 10.84 -4.63 -10.10
C MET A 81 9.50 -4.19 -9.47
N THR A 82 8.84 -3.20 -10.03
CA THR A 82 7.51 -2.76 -9.59
C THR A 82 6.48 -3.89 -9.75
N TRP A 83 6.45 -4.53 -10.92
CA TRP A 83 5.64 -5.72 -11.17
C TRP A 83 5.93 -6.83 -10.16
N ALA A 84 7.21 -7.16 -9.96
CA ALA A 84 7.62 -8.21 -9.04
C ALA A 84 7.21 -7.90 -7.60
N THR A 85 7.39 -6.66 -7.13
CA THR A 85 6.94 -6.23 -5.79
C THR A 85 5.45 -6.51 -5.59
N MET A 86 4.61 -6.17 -6.56
CA MET A 86 3.16 -6.37 -6.48
C MET A 86 2.79 -7.86 -6.52
N ARG A 87 3.41 -8.65 -7.39
CA ARG A 87 3.17 -10.10 -7.51
C ARG A 87 3.56 -10.86 -6.25
N GLU A 88 4.62 -10.46 -5.58
CA GLU A 88 5.00 -11.04 -4.30
C GLU A 88 3.93 -10.79 -3.23
N VAL A 89 3.38 -9.56 -3.15
CA VAL A 89 2.29 -9.25 -2.21
C VAL A 89 1.03 -10.03 -2.55
N GLU A 90 0.67 -10.14 -3.83
CA GLU A 90 -0.45 -10.94 -4.33
C GLU A 90 -0.29 -12.43 -3.92
N ALA A 91 0.89 -13.02 -4.16
CA ALA A 91 1.16 -14.41 -3.79
C ALA A 91 1.03 -14.66 -2.28
N VAL A 92 1.47 -13.72 -1.45
CA VAL A 92 1.29 -13.80 0.01
C VAL A 92 -0.18 -13.71 0.40
N ALA A 93 -0.95 -12.82 -0.24
CA ALA A 93 -2.39 -12.72 0.01
C ALA A 93 -3.13 -14.02 -0.35
N GLU A 94 -2.83 -14.60 -1.51
CA GLU A 94 -3.38 -15.88 -1.96
C GLU A 94 -3.02 -17.02 -1.01
N ALA A 95 -1.76 -17.12 -0.60
CA ALA A 95 -1.31 -18.11 0.37
C ALA A 95 -1.98 -17.97 1.76
N ARG A 96 -2.45 -16.76 2.11
CA ARG A 96 -3.29 -16.50 3.29
C ARG A 96 -4.77 -16.80 3.08
N GLY A 97 -5.18 -17.25 1.90
CA GLY A 97 -6.59 -17.50 1.57
C GLY A 97 -7.40 -16.23 1.32
N ILE A 98 -6.77 -15.10 1.04
CA ILE A 98 -7.47 -13.85 0.72
C ILE A 98 -7.90 -13.91 -0.74
N ALA A 99 -9.21 -13.86 -0.99
CA ALA A 99 -9.78 -13.80 -2.33
C ALA A 99 -9.62 -12.38 -2.90
N LEU A 100 -8.52 -12.15 -3.61
CA LEU A 100 -8.31 -10.89 -4.33
C LEU A 100 -9.21 -10.80 -5.56
N ARG A 101 -9.56 -9.56 -5.94
CA ARG A 101 -10.26 -9.34 -7.21
C ARG A 101 -9.37 -9.73 -8.39
N PRO A 102 -9.96 -10.26 -9.50
CA PRO A 102 -9.18 -10.63 -10.67
C PRO A 102 -8.35 -9.46 -11.21
N GLN A 103 -7.14 -9.77 -11.67
CA GLN A 103 -6.24 -8.80 -12.30
C GLN A 103 -5.91 -7.58 -11.43
N VAL A 104 -5.89 -7.74 -10.09
CA VAL A 104 -5.61 -6.65 -9.15
C VAL A 104 -4.26 -5.99 -9.40
N VAL A 105 -3.25 -6.76 -9.78
CA VAL A 105 -1.90 -6.26 -10.05
C VAL A 105 -1.86 -5.48 -11.37
N GLU A 106 -2.49 -5.99 -12.43
CA GLU A 106 -2.61 -5.30 -13.71
C GLU A 106 -3.37 -3.96 -13.58
N GLN A 107 -4.50 -3.98 -12.88
CA GLN A 107 -5.29 -2.77 -12.60
C GLN A 107 -4.47 -1.77 -11.78
N THR A 108 -3.67 -2.25 -10.82
CA THR A 108 -2.78 -1.39 -10.03
C THR A 108 -1.69 -0.78 -10.90
N MET A 109 -1.08 -1.55 -11.80
CA MET A 109 -0.09 -1.02 -12.74
C MET A 109 -0.70 0.04 -13.66
N GLU A 110 -1.92 -0.16 -14.14
CA GLU A 110 -2.61 0.86 -14.95
C GLU A 110 -2.87 2.15 -14.16
N ARG A 111 -3.24 2.04 -12.88
CA ARG A 111 -3.34 3.21 -11.99
C ARG A 111 -1.99 3.91 -11.82
N PHE A 112 -0.89 3.18 -11.73
CA PHE A 112 0.44 3.76 -11.64
C PHE A 112 0.85 4.56 -12.87
N ARG A 113 0.45 4.15 -14.08
CA ARG A 113 0.68 4.91 -15.32
C ARG A 113 -0.02 6.27 -15.32
N GLN A 114 -1.03 6.44 -14.47
CA GLN A 114 -1.76 7.70 -14.29
C GLN A 114 -1.20 8.58 -13.17
N VAL A 115 -0.23 8.10 -12.38
CA VAL A 115 0.42 8.88 -11.31
C VAL A 115 1.28 9.97 -11.94
N LYS A 116 1.01 11.22 -11.55
CA LYS A 116 1.77 12.38 -12.02
C LYS A 116 3.11 12.50 -11.28
N ALA A 117 4.06 13.24 -11.85
CA ALA A 117 5.38 13.44 -11.26
C ALA A 117 5.36 14.08 -9.85
N ASN A 118 4.32 14.82 -9.51
CA ASN A 118 4.11 15.37 -8.16
C ASN A 118 3.34 14.44 -7.21
N GLY A 119 2.90 13.26 -7.68
CA GLY A 119 2.30 12.21 -6.86
C GLY A 119 3.39 11.45 -6.12
N ILE A 120 3.69 11.84 -4.88
CA ILE A 120 4.71 11.22 -4.03
C ILE A 120 4.06 10.53 -2.83
N SER A 121 4.64 9.40 -2.40
CA SER A 121 4.17 8.70 -1.20
C SER A 121 4.59 9.42 0.07
N SER A 122 3.79 9.29 1.15
CA SER A 122 4.11 9.83 2.46
C SER A 122 5.45 9.27 3.00
N MET A 123 5.68 7.98 2.85
CA MET A 123 6.93 7.34 3.27
C MET A 123 8.15 7.92 2.53
N TYR A 124 8.02 8.30 1.25
CA TYR A 124 9.10 8.98 0.53
C TYR A 124 9.34 10.40 1.04
N VAL A 125 8.28 11.14 1.41
CA VAL A 125 8.41 12.43 2.08
C VAL A 125 9.14 12.31 3.41
N ASP A 126 8.78 11.30 4.21
CA ASP A 126 9.44 11.03 5.50
C ASP A 126 10.92 10.68 5.30
N LEU A 127 11.23 9.86 4.29
CA LEU A 127 12.61 9.55 3.94
C LEU A 127 13.43 10.80 3.56
N GLN A 128 12.85 11.72 2.75
CA GLN A 128 13.49 12.97 2.38
C GLN A 128 13.76 13.90 3.57
N ARG A 129 12.88 13.86 4.57
CA ARG A 129 13.00 14.63 5.81
C ARG A 129 13.87 13.97 6.87
N GLY A 130 14.42 12.79 6.61
CA GLY A 130 15.14 12.01 7.60
C GLY A 130 14.26 11.49 8.74
N GLY A 131 12.97 11.30 8.47
CA GLY A 131 11.98 10.76 9.41
C GLY A 131 11.95 9.23 9.47
N PRO A 132 11.36 8.65 10.54
CA PRO A 132 11.09 7.22 10.62
C PRO A 132 10.17 6.77 9.49
N LEU A 133 10.39 5.55 8.98
CA LEU A 133 9.67 5.00 7.84
C LEU A 133 8.66 3.93 8.26
N GLU A 134 7.56 3.83 7.54
CA GLU A 134 6.56 2.77 7.72
C GLU A 134 6.97 1.44 7.05
N VAL A 135 8.22 1.30 6.61
CA VAL A 135 8.71 0.12 5.88
C VAL A 135 8.45 -1.18 6.63
N GLY A 136 8.54 -1.18 7.97
CA GLY A 136 8.29 -2.35 8.81
C GLY A 136 6.85 -2.83 8.81
N VAL A 137 5.87 -1.94 8.65
CA VAL A 137 4.43 -2.26 8.64
C VAL A 137 3.86 -2.42 7.23
N LEU A 138 4.60 -2.02 6.19
CA LEU A 138 4.29 -2.21 4.79
C LEU A 138 5.04 -3.43 4.22
N ASN A 139 6.11 -3.22 3.45
CA ASN A 139 6.89 -4.32 2.87
C ASN A 139 7.40 -5.31 3.92
N GLY A 140 7.75 -4.85 5.13
CA GLY A 140 8.17 -5.71 6.24
C GLY A 140 7.05 -6.60 6.78
N ALA A 141 5.80 -6.18 6.74
CA ALA A 141 4.67 -7.06 7.07
C ALA A 141 4.51 -8.17 6.01
N VAL A 142 4.65 -7.83 4.73
CA VAL A 142 4.65 -8.80 3.64
C VAL A 142 5.74 -9.84 3.83
N SER A 143 6.99 -9.41 4.08
CA SER A 143 8.12 -10.31 4.35
C SER A 143 7.90 -11.25 5.54
N ARG A 144 7.27 -10.77 6.62
CA ARG A 144 6.95 -11.63 7.79
C ARG A 144 5.90 -12.67 7.44
N PHE A 145 4.79 -12.27 6.82
CA PHE A 145 3.75 -13.21 6.39
C PHE A 145 4.28 -14.22 5.38
N ALA A 146 5.12 -13.78 4.45
CA ALA A 146 5.77 -14.64 3.46
C ALA A 146 6.60 -15.75 4.12
N LYS A 147 7.39 -15.42 5.14
CA LYS A 147 8.18 -16.40 5.91
C LYS A 147 7.30 -17.43 6.63
N GLU A 148 6.20 -17.00 7.25
CA GLU A 148 5.24 -17.90 7.91
C GLU A 148 4.60 -18.89 6.94
N LEU A 149 4.43 -18.48 5.67
CA LEU A 149 3.74 -19.26 4.63
C LEU A 149 4.69 -19.94 3.64
N SER A 150 6.01 -19.78 3.82
CA SER A 150 7.03 -20.27 2.89
C SER A 150 6.87 -19.72 1.46
N VAL A 151 6.45 -18.47 1.33
CA VAL A 151 6.36 -17.74 0.06
C VAL A 151 7.62 -16.91 -0.13
N ALA A 152 8.21 -16.92 -1.33
CA ALA A 152 9.38 -16.10 -1.63
C ALA A 152 8.98 -14.65 -1.95
N THR A 153 9.64 -13.69 -1.29
CA THR A 153 9.40 -12.24 -1.50
C THR A 153 10.72 -11.46 -1.64
N PRO A 154 11.60 -11.84 -2.58
CA PRO A 154 12.95 -11.29 -2.66
C PRO A 154 13.00 -9.78 -2.87
N ILE A 155 12.06 -9.20 -3.62
CA ILE A 155 12.05 -7.74 -3.86
C ILE A 155 11.53 -6.99 -2.64
N ASN A 156 10.47 -7.46 -1.98
CA ASN A 156 10.01 -6.86 -0.73
C ASN A 156 11.09 -6.98 0.36
N ASP A 157 11.77 -8.12 0.47
CA ASP A 157 12.87 -8.33 1.41
C ASP A 157 14.04 -7.37 1.14
N PHE A 158 14.40 -7.16 -0.14
CA PHE A 158 15.41 -6.19 -0.54
C PHE A 158 15.02 -4.76 -0.17
N ILE A 159 13.78 -4.36 -0.44
CA ILE A 159 13.25 -3.03 -0.07
C ILE A 159 13.37 -2.83 1.46
N VAL A 160 12.95 -3.82 2.24
CA VAL A 160 13.06 -3.79 3.71
C VAL A 160 14.51 -3.64 4.14
N ALA A 161 15.41 -4.46 3.62
CA ALA A 161 16.83 -4.42 3.98
C ALA A 161 17.46 -3.04 3.70
N CYS A 162 17.18 -2.46 2.52
CA CYS A 162 17.68 -1.14 2.16
C CYS A 162 17.15 -0.01 3.06
N LEU A 163 15.85 -0.04 3.36
CA LEU A 163 15.19 1.09 4.04
C LEU A 163 15.26 1.01 5.56
N THR A 164 15.47 -0.16 6.15
CA THR A 164 15.66 -0.33 7.60
C THR A 164 16.83 0.52 8.11
N ILE A 165 17.92 0.63 7.35
CA ILE A 165 19.08 1.46 7.73
C ILE A 165 18.67 2.93 7.89
N ALA A 166 17.87 3.46 6.97
CA ALA A 166 17.39 4.84 7.04
C ALA A 166 16.41 5.03 8.20
N HIS A 167 15.50 4.07 8.40
CA HIS A 167 14.55 4.06 9.51
C HIS A 167 15.28 4.08 10.86
N ASP A 168 16.24 3.19 11.08
CA ASP A 168 16.99 3.07 12.34
C ASP A 168 17.80 4.33 12.65
N ARG A 169 18.39 4.96 11.63
CA ARG A 169 19.08 6.25 11.79
C ARG A 169 18.12 7.34 12.24
N ALA A 170 16.93 7.41 11.61
CA ALA A 170 15.91 8.40 11.95
C ALA A 170 15.37 8.22 13.38
N VAL A 171 15.16 6.98 13.82
CA VAL A 171 14.73 6.69 15.20
C VAL A 171 15.80 7.09 16.22
N LYS A 172 17.08 6.72 15.96
CA LYS A 172 18.21 7.06 16.85
C LYS A 172 18.45 8.56 16.97
N SER A 173 18.16 9.34 15.94
CA SER A 173 18.36 10.81 15.96
C SER A 173 17.27 11.56 16.73
N ARG A 174 16.17 10.89 17.13
CA ARG A 174 15.04 11.48 17.87
C ARG A 174 15.01 11.10 19.35
N GLY A 175 15.82 10.16 19.77
CA GLY A 175 15.99 9.74 21.16
C GLY A 175 17.25 10.32 21.77
#